data_d588a04b8f40045ff33adf2295a2fb87
#
_entry.id   d588a04b8f40045ff33adf2295a2fb87
#
_cell.length_a   1.000
_cell.length_b   1.000
_cell.length_c   1.000
_cell.angle_alpha   90.00
_cell.angle_beta   90.00
_cell.angle_gamma   90.00
#
_symmetry.space_group_name_H-M   'P 1'
#
loop_
_entity.id
_entity.type
_entity.pdbx_description
1 polymer ?
#
loop_
_entity_poly.entity_id
_entity_poly.type
_entity_poly.pdbx_seq_one_letter_code
_entity_poly.pdbx_strand_id
1 'polypeptide(L)'
;MTQNDQDFEGTFLLDSGSSDALWLFENRMDYFDQPLFFEDYLGHGINGDVYGKRSKIDVFDLDFIKLKQVKVAYPEQNALINMTLKDDRLGSIGGELLSRFSVTLDYTNKKLYLRKSTRVKAPFYYNMSGISLEHDGVEMIKQRTHTPNRINDQDSNTTGSIEIFLRDQFTIRLTPVVVIAQVRPDSPAAQSGIQVGDQLLRVNGKNVRFLKLDQINGLMQIKPGSQLRLKIRRDGHILHKSFRVTSLLE
;
A
#
# COMPACT_ATOMS: atom_id res chain seq x y z
N MET A 1 8.66 -9.45 -20.89
CA MET A 1 8.25 -8.05 -20.65
C MET A 1 8.73 -7.20 -21.80
N THR A 2 8.02 -6.12 -22.09
CA THR A 2 8.35 -5.22 -23.22
C THR A 2 8.54 -3.79 -22.70
N GLN A 3 9.60 -3.14 -23.16
CA GLN A 3 9.89 -1.73 -22.90
C GLN A 3 10.51 -1.10 -24.16
N ASN A 4 9.97 0.05 -24.61
CA ASN A 4 10.44 0.74 -25.82
C ASN A 4 10.59 -0.20 -27.04
N ASP A 5 9.58 -1.06 -27.26
CA ASP A 5 9.53 -2.09 -28.33
C ASP A 5 10.64 -3.18 -28.23
N GLN A 6 11.37 -3.25 -27.12
CA GLN A 6 12.31 -4.33 -26.85
C GLN A 6 11.71 -5.35 -25.89
N ASP A 7 11.85 -6.63 -26.23
CA ASP A 7 11.40 -7.73 -25.40
C ASP A 7 12.52 -8.28 -24.52
N PHE A 8 12.19 -8.50 -23.25
CA PHE A 8 13.06 -9.09 -22.24
C PHE A 8 12.38 -10.30 -21.64
N GLU A 9 13.10 -11.40 -21.54
CA GLU A 9 12.65 -12.61 -20.86
C GLU A 9 13.60 -12.93 -19.70
N GLY A 10 13.08 -13.46 -18.60
CA GLY A 10 13.92 -13.81 -17.47
C GLY A 10 13.19 -14.43 -16.31
N THR A 11 13.98 -14.84 -15.34
CA THR A 11 13.52 -15.46 -14.10
C THR A 11 13.26 -14.40 -13.05
N PHE A 12 12.19 -14.59 -12.26
CA PHE A 12 11.78 -13.69 -11.21
C PHE A 12 11.57 -14.42 -9.88
N LEU A 13 11.96 -13.79 -8.79
CA LEU A 13 11.57 -14.24 -7.46
C LEU A 13 10.09 -13.88 -7.21
N LEU A 14 9.31 -14.80 -6.66
CA LEU A 14 7.99 -14.50 -6.12
C LEU A 14 8.16 -13.98 -4.68
N ASP A 15 7.94 -12.70 -4.47
CA ASP A 15 8.12 -12.02 -3.18
C ASP A 15 6.82 -11.42 -2.69
N SER A 16 6.05 -12.20 -1.95
CA SER A 16 4.80 -11.72 -1.34
C SER A 16 5.02 -10.73 -0.20
N GLY A 17 6.24 -10.57 0.30
CA GLY A 17 6.61 -9.61 1.33
C GLY A 17 6.85 -8.20 0.78
N SER A 18 7.17 -8.07 -0.51
CA SER A 18 7.28 -6.78 -1.16
C SER A 18 5.91 -6.18 -1.43
N SER A 19 5.72 -4.90 -1.12
CA SER A 19 4.50 -4.14 -1.43
C SER A 19 4.44 -3.63 -2.88
N ASP A 20 5.56 -3.65 -3.61
CA ASP A 20 5.63 -3.21 -5.00
C ASP A 20 5.04 -4.24 -5.98
N ALA A 21 4.82 -3.84 -7.24
CA ALA A 21 4.39 -4.76 -8.29
C ALA A 21 5.58 -5.55 -8.84
N LEU A 22 6.64 -4.86 -9.21
CA LEU A 22 7.88 -5.44 -9.73
C LEU A 22 9.10 -4.71 -9.16
N TRP A 23 10.16 -5.47 -8.90
CA TRP A 23 11.51 -4.97 -8.77
C TRP A 23 12.35 -5.49 -9.93
N LEU A 24 13.13 -4.64 -10.55
CA LEU A 24 14.06 -5.00 -11.62
C LEU A 24 15.48 -4.56 -11.24
N PHE A 25 16.45 -5.39 -11.56
CA PHE A 25 17.85 -5.13 -11.28
C PHE A 25 18.53 -4.59 -12.54
N GLU A 26 18.81 -3.28 -12.58
CA GLU A 26 19.39 -2.59 -13.75
C GLU A 26 20.69 -3.28 -14.24
N ASN A 27 21.51 -3.78 -13.32
CA ASN A 27 22.77 -4.46 -13.64
C ASN A 27 22.61 -5.86 -14.27
N ARG A 28 21.39 -6.34 -14.42
CA ARG A 28 21.05 -7.63 -15.02
C ARG A 28 20.37 -7.51 -16.39
N MET A 29 20.17 -6.27 -16.84
CA MET A 29 19.50 -6.00 -18.11
C MET A 29 20.44 -5.22 -19.00
N ASP A 30 21.00 -5.92 -20.00
CA ASP A 30 21.79 -5.26 -21.04
C ASP A 30 20.89 -4.36 -21.87
N TYR A 31 21.33 -3.12 -22.10
CA TYR A 31 20.64 -2.14 -22.95
C TYR A 31 19.23 -1.71 -22.51
N PHE A 32 18.88 -1.87 -21.24
CA PHE A 32 17.62 -1.38 -20.72
C PHE A 32 17.72 0.13 -20.49
N ASP A 33 17.08 0.90 -21.37
CA ASP A 33 16.95 2.34 -21.22
C ASP A 33 15.60 2.71 -20.62
N GLN A 34 15.62 3.37 -19.49
CA GLN A 34 14.44 3.86 -18.79
C GLN A 34 14.49 5.39 -18.68
N PRO A 35 14.02 6.12 -19.71
CA PRO A 35 14.17 7.57 -19.76
C PRO A 35 13.32 8.32 -18.73
N LEU A 36 12.19 7.72 -18.30
CA LEU A 36 11.25 8.34 -17.36
C LEU A 36 11.26 7.62 -16.02
N PHE A 37 11.85 8.23 -15.01
CA PHE A 37 11.85 7.72 -13.64
C PHE A 37 11.80 8.88 -12.62
N PHE A 38 11.49 8.55 -11.39
CA PHE A 38 11.68 9.45 -10.25
C PHE A 38 12.33 8.66 -9.10
N GLU A 39 13.11 9.34 -8.30
CA GLU A 39 13.71 8.77 -7.11
C GLU A 39 12.70 8.70 -5.98
N ASP A 40 12.71 7.59 -5.24
CA ASP A 40 11.78 7.36 -4.14
C ASP A 40 12.37 6.42 -3.09
N TYR A 41 11.80 6.47 -1.91
CA TYR A 41 11.98 5.46 -0.89
C TYR A 41 11.22 4.20 -1.28
N LEU A 42 11.90 3.07 -1.37
CA LEU A 42 11.33 1.79 -1.81
C LEU A 42 10.84 0.95 -0.63
N GLY A 43 11.33 1.20 0.57
CA GLY A 43 10.93 0.48 1.77
C GLY A 43 12.10 0.23 2.73
N HIS A 44 11.81 -0.47 3.82
CA HIS A 44 12.82 -0.88 4.80
C HIS A 44 13.11 -2.37 4.60
N GLY A 45 14.35 -2.69 4.28
CA GLY A 45 14.84 -4.06 4.14
C GLY A 45 15.60 -4.54 5.38
N ILE A 46 16.12 -5.76 5.33
CA ILE A 46 16.93 -6.35 6.41
C ILE A 46 18.17 -5.49 6.72
N ASN A 47 18.72 -4.83 5.71
CA ASN A 47 19.95 -4.04 5.81
C ASN A 47 19.68 -2.53 6.00
N GLY A 48 18.44 -2.12 6.27
CA GLY A 48 18.06 -0.72 6.42
C GLY A 48 17.18 -0.19 5.31
N ASP A 49 17.16 1.13 5.17
CA ASP A 49 16.35 1.83 4.19
C ASP A 49 16.84 1.57 2.78
N VAL A 50 15.92 1.31 1.87
CA VAL A 50 16.17 1.08 0.46
C VAL A 50 15.63 2.24 -0.35
N TYR A 51 16.50 2.87 -1.12
CA TYR A 51 16.17 3.91 -2.08
C TYR A 51 16.41 3.40 -3.51
N GLY A 52 15.84 4.10 -4.46
CA GLY A 52 16.02 3.79 -5.87
C GLY A 52 15.04 4.51 -6.77
N LYS A 53 15.03 4.11 -8.03
CA LYS A 53 14.18 4.71 -9.05
C LYS A 53 12.85 3.99 -9.15
N ARG A 54 11.80 4.72 -9.47
CA ARG A 54 10.48 4.18 -9.81
C ARG A 54 10.09 4.60 -11.21
N SER A 55 9.54 3.65 -11.96
CA SER A 55 9.05 3.86 -13.31
C SER A 55 7.92 2.90 -13.66
N LYS A 56 7.55 2.84 -14.93
CA LYS A 56 6.61 1.86 -15.46
C LYS A 56 7.23 1.16 -16.66
N ILE A 57 6.99 -0.13 -16.76
CA ILE A 57 7.24 -0.89 -18.00
C ILE A 57 5.97 -0.94 -18.84
N ASP A 58 6.11 -0.95 -20.15
CA ASP A 58 4.98 -0.92 -21.07
C ASP A 58 4.11 -2.15 -20.95
N VAL A 59 4.73 -3.33 -20.97
CA VAL A 59 4.01 -4.60 -20.88
C VAL A 59 4.77 -5.60 -20.03
N PHE A 60 4.08 -6.19 -19.06
CA PHE A 60 4.53 -7.40 -18.36
C PHE A 60 3.68 -8.57 -18.82
N ASP A 61 4.30 -9.51 -19.52
CA ASP A 61 3.65 -10.66 -20.12
C ASP A 61 3.82 -11.90 -19.23
N LEU A 62 2.72 -12.55 -18.89
CA LEU A 62 2.67 -13.80 -18.14
C LEU A 62 2.10 -14.92 -19.01
N ASP A 63 2.36 -14.92 -20.31
CA ASP A 63 1.85 -15.82 -21.36
C ASP A 63 0.32 -15.75 -21.54
N PHE A 64 -0.45 -15.99 -20.46
CA PHE A 64 -1.91 -15.99 -20.47
C PHE A 64 -2.55 -14.62 -20.27
N ILE A 65 -1.78 -13.59 -19.93
CA ILE A 65 -2.23 -12.21 -19.75
C ILE A 65 -1.07 -11.21 -19.89
N LYS A 66 -1.34 -10.14 -20.62
CA LYS A 66 -0.46 -8.97 -20.74
C LYS A 66 -0.97 -7.86 -19.81
N LEU A 67 -0.15 -7.44 -18.87
CA LEU A 67 -0.41 -6.32 -17.98
C LEU A 67 0.31 -5.09 -18.51
N LYS A 68 -0.41 -3.98 -18.68
CA LYS A 68 0.15 -2.74 -19.26
C LYS A 68 0.52 -1.74 -18.18
N GLN A 69 1.56 -0.94 -18.44
CA GLN A 69 1.99 0.16 -17.58
C GLN A 69 2.22 -0.29 -16.13
N VAL A 70 2.91 -1.42 -15.99
CA VAL A 70 3.15 -2.02 -14.68
C VAL A 70 4.21 -1.20 -13.95
N LYS A 71 3.93 -0.85 -12.70
CA LYS A 71 4.89 -0.16 -11.83
C LYS A 71 6.11 -1.02 -11.58
N VAL A 72 7.27 -0.40 -11.65
CA VAL A 72 8.55 -1.04 -11.39
C VAL A 72 9.42 -0.16 -10.49
N ALA A 73 10.14 -0.79 -9.59
CA ALA A 73 11.18 -0.18 -8.78
C ALA A 73 12.53 -0.76 -9.15
N TYR A 74 13.54 0.11 -9.22
CA TYR A 74 14.95 -0.22 -9.47
C TYR A 74 15.73 0.14 -8.21
N PRO A 75 16.00 -0.83 -7.32
CA PRO A 75 16.75 -0.56 -6.11
C PRO A 75 18.19 -0.17 -6.44
N GLU A 76 18.76 0.72 -5.63
CA GLU A 76 20.17 1.06 -5.71
C GLU A 76 21.04 -0.18 -5.50
N GLN A 77 22.21 -0.21 -6.18
CA GLN A 77 23.14 -1.35 -6.09
C GLN A 77 23.59 -1.62 -4.65
N ASN A 78 23.72 -0.60 -3.82
CA ASN A 78 24.11 -0.73 -2.43
C ASN A 78 23.12 -1.57 -1.62
N ALA A 79 21.84 -1.50 -1.92
CA ALA A 79 20.80 -2.31 -1.27
C ALA A 79 20.92 -3.81 -1.63
N LEU A 80 21.61 -4.12 -2.73
CA LEU A 80 21.78 -5.47 -3.27
C LEU A 80 23.10 -6.15 -2.89
N ILE A 81 24.08 -5.41 -2.34
CA ILE A 81 25.44 -5.90 -2.07
C ILE A 81 25.45 -7.14 -1.16
N ASN A 82 24.57 -7.18 -0.18
CA ASN A 82 24.45 -8.30 0.77
C ASN A 82 23.41 -9.35 0.36
N MET A 83 22.71 -9.14 -0.74
CA MET A 83 21.83 -10.17 -1.29
C MET A 83 22.72 -11.12 -2.11
N THR A 84 22.87 -12.35 -1.61
CA THR A 84 23.39 -13.42 -2.44
C THR A 84 22.39 -13.65 -3.56
N LEU A 85 22.49 -12.84 -4.61
CA LEU A 85 21.71 -13.04 -5.83
C LEU A 85 22.22 -14.32 -6.47
N LYS A 86 21.75 -15.46 -5.96
CA LYS A 86 21.88 -16.72 -6.64
C LYS A 86 21.06 -16.57 -7.91
N ASP A 87 21.67 -16.94 -9.02
CA ASP A 87 21.02 -17.11 -10.31
C ASP A 87 20.82 -15.82 -11.14
N ASP A 88 20.54 -16.01 -12.41
CA ASP A 88 20.34 -15.00 -13.46
C ASP A 88 18.96 -14.31 -13.39
N ARG A 89 18.37 -14.16 -12.20
CA ARG A 89 17.07 -13.51 -12.08
C ARG A 89 17.16 -12.02 -12.37
N LEU A 90 16.20 -11.54 -13.14
CA LEU A 90 16.07 -10.13 -13.50
C LEU A 90 15.48 -9.26 -12.39
N GLY A 91 14.79 -9.88 -11.42
CA GLY A 91 14.14 -9.13 -10.37
C GLY A 91 13.17 -9.96 -9.52
N SER A 92 12.15 -9.31 -8.97
CA SER A 92 11.09 -9.96 -8.19
C SER A 92 9.70 -9.46 -8.57
N ILE A 93 8.73 -10.37 -8.43
CA ILE A 93 7.29 -10.09 -8.56
C ILE A 93 6.74 -9.93 -7.15
N GLY A 94 6.28 -8.71 -6.83
CA GLY A 94 5.82 -8.37 -5.50
C GLY A 94 4.33 -8.52 -5.28
N GLY A 95 3.92 -8.23 -4.03
CA GLY A 95 2.57 -8.43 -3.54
C GLY A 95 1.50 -7.64 -4.28
N GLU A 96 1.79 -6.43 -4.77
CA GLU A 96 0.80 -5.68 -5.54
C GLU A 96 0.39 -6.39 -6.82
N LEU A 97 1.34 -6.96 -7.56
CA LEU A 97 1.03 -7.73 -8.77
C LEU A 97 0.37 -9.06 -8.40
N LEU A 98 0.93 -9.79 -7.43
CA LEU A 98 0.38 -11.07 -6.98
C LEU A 98 -1.06 -10.94 -6.46
N SER A 99 -1.40 -9.83 -5.79
CA SER A 99 -2.77 -9.56 -5.28
C SER A 99 -3.84 -9.43 -6.37
N ARG A 100 -3.43 -9.31 -7.63
CA ARG A 100 -4.34 -9.29 -8.79
C ARG A 100 -4.79 -10.68 -9.23
N PHE A 101 -4.25 -11.70 -8.58
CA PHE A 101 -4.55 -13.09 -8.84
C PHE A 101 -4.89 -13.84 -7.55
N SER A 102 -5.61 -14.96 -7.70
CA SER A 102 -5.61 -16.02 -6.70
C SER A 102 -4.42 -16.90 -7.02
N VAL A 103 -3.46 -16.96 -6.12
CA VAL A 103 -2.17 -17.64 -6.30
C VAL A 103 -2.21 -19.00 -5.63
N THR A 104 -1.82 -20.07 -6.34
CA THR A 104 -1.62 -21.41 -5.79
C THR A 104 -0.22 -21.89 -6.17
N LEU A 105 0.57 -22.26 -5.15
CA LEU A 105 1.93 -22.80 -5.33
C LEU A 105 1.90 -24.30 -5.13
N ASP A 106 2.31 -25.06 -6.16
CA ASP A 106 2.52 -26.49 -6.10
C ASP A 106 4.03 -26.76 -6.06
N TYR A 107 4.56 -26.89 -4.85
CA TYR A 107 5.99 -27.12 -4.65
C TYR A 107 6.44 -28.48 -5.16
N THR A 108 5.59 -29.48 -5.10
CA THR A 108 5.91 -30.84 -5.54
C THR A 108 6.16 -30.88 -7.05
N ASN A 109 5.27 -30.24 -7.82
CA ASN A 109 5.37 -30.21 -9.28
C ASN A 109 6.06 -28.95 -9.80
N LYS A 110 6.57 -28.07 -8.92
CA LYS A 110 7.22 -26.79 -9.26
C LYS A 110 6.35 -25.92 -10.17
N LYS A 111 5.05 -25.82 -9.86
CA LYS A 111 4.08 -25.07 -10.65
C LYS A 111 3.46 -23.93 -9.87
N LEU A 112 3.24 -22.83 -10.58
CA LEU A 112 2.49 -21.68 -10.13
C LEU A 112 1.18 -21.60 -10.93
N TYR A 113 0.05 -21.59 -10.21
CA TYR A 113 -1.25 -21.39 -10.82
C TYR A 113 -1.76 -20.01 -10.45
N LEU A 114 -2.12 -19.22 -11.47
CA LEU A 114 -2.63 -17.85 -11.33
C LEU A 114 -4.05 -17.77 -11.90
N ARG A 115 -5.03 -17.49 -11.04
CA ARG A 115 -6.42 -17.25 -11.47
C ARG A 115 -6.71 -15.75 -11.36
N LYS A 116 -7.15 -15.13 -12.46
CA LYS A 116 -7.46 -13.69 -12.52
C LYS A 116 -8.51 -13.29 -11.49
N SER A 117 -8.23 -12.23 -10.73
CA SER A 117 -9.22 -11.57 -9.86
C SER A 117 -9.95 -10.47 -10.64
N THR A 118 -10.99 -9.88 -10.03
CA THR A 118 -11.70 -8.72 -10.61
C THR A 118 -10.81 -7.49 -10.78
N ARG A 119 -9.71 -7.42 -10.03
CA ARG A 119 -8.74 -6.31 -10.06
C ARG A 119 -7.63 -6.47 -11.09
N VAL A 120 -7.58 -7.57 -11.83
CA VAL A 120 -6.46 -7.86 -12.76
C VAL A 120 -6.23 -6.75 -13.79
N LYS A 121 -7.30 -6.10 -14.26
CA LYS A 121 -7.25 -4.99 -15.22
C LYS A 121 -7.21 -3.60 -14.58
N ALA A 122 -7.17 -3.49 -13.25
CA ALA A 122 -7.07 -2.19 -12.59
C ALA A 122 -5.76 -1.50 -12.99
N PRO A 123 -5.77 -0.18 -13.24
CA PRO A 123 -4.55 0.55 -13.58
C PRO A 123 -3.56 0.53 -12.42
N PHE A 124 -2.27 0.71 -12.74
CA PHE A 124 -1.23 0.87 -11.76
C PHE A 124 -1.00 2.37 -11.51
N TYR A 125 -1.25 2.82 -10.28
CA TYR A 125 -0.95 4.19 -9.84
C TYR A 125 0.10 4.17 -8.75
N TYR A 126 1.07 5.07 -8.85
CA TYR A 126 1.97 5.36 -7.74
C TYR A 126 1.26 6.17 -6.66
N ASN A 127 1.81 6.12 -5.46
CA ASN A 127 1.49 7.12 -4.45
C ASN A 127 2.21 8.43 -4.81
N MET A 128 1.51 9.28 -5.55
CA MET A 128 2.03 10.56 -6.04
C MET A 128 1.99 11.66 -4.98
N SER A 129 1.50 11.36 -3.77
CA SER A 129 1.50 12.33 -2.67
C SER A 129 2.91 12.65 -2.16
N GLY A 130 3.83 11.68 -2.25
CA GLY A 130 5.17 11.75 -1.66
C GLY A 130 5.21 11.37 -0.19
N ILE A 131 4.18 10.70 0.34
CA ILE A 131 4.09 10.27 1.75
C ILE A 131 4.38 8.78 1.85
N SER A 132 5.26 8.38 2.77
CA SER A 132 5.38 7.01 3.25
C SER A 132 4.80 6.88 4.64
N LEU A 133 4.17 5.75 4.94
CA LEU A 133 3.48 5.50 6.20
C LEU A 133 4.09 4.33 6.95
N GLU A 134 4.08 4.42 8.28
CA GLU A 134 4.42 3.31 9.16
C GLU A 134 3.49 3.25 10.37
N HIS A 135 3.58 2.14 11.12
CA HIS A 135 2.94 2.04 12.43
C HIS A 135 3.91 2.51 13.51
N ASP A 136 3.44 3.43 14.35
CA ASP A 136 4.18 3.92 15.52
C ASP A 136 3.37 3.66 16.81
N GLY A 137 3.53 2.46 17.33
CA GLY A 137 2.84 2.02 18.53
C GLY A 137 1.35 1.81 18.38
N VAL A 138 0.64 1.88 19.51
CA VAL A 138 -0.81 1.67 19.61
C VAL A 138 -1.45 2.75 20.47
N GLU A 139 -2.67 3.17 20.13
CA GLU A 139 -3.50 4.00 20.99
C GLU A 139 -4.69 3.22 21.53
N MET A 140 -5.06 3.51 22.78
CA MET A 140 -6.23 2.96 23.43
C MET A 140 -7.45 3.80 23.05
N ILE A 141 -8.45 3.17 22.47
CA ILE A 141 -9.73 3.83 22.16
C ILE A 141 -10.86 3.24 22.99
N LYS A 142 -11.71 4.12 23.52
CA LYS A 142 -12.94 3.76 24.18
C LYS A 142 -14.08 3.89 23.18
N GLN A 143 -14.68 2.75 22.81
CA GLN A 143 -15.81 2.71 21.89
C GLN A 143 -17.06 2.43 22.67
N ARG A 144 -18.07 3.28 22.53
CA ARG A 144 -19.39 3.06 23.11
C ARG A 144 -20.12 2.00 22.29
N THR A 145 -20.53 0.93 22.94
CA THR A 145 -21.29 -0.14 22.30
C THR A 145 -22.72 -0.07 22.79
N HIS A 146 -23.64 0.22 21.89
CA HIS A 146 -25.05 0.08 22.18
C HIS A 146 -25.45 -1.37 21.91
N THR A 147 -25.56 -2.16 22.96
CA THR A 147 -26.20 -3.47 22.87
C THR A 147 -27.62 -3.27 23.36
N PRO A 148 -28.64 -3.41 22.52
CA PRO A 148 -30.00 -3.49 23.02
C PRO A 148 -30.11 -4.81 23.81
N ASN A 149 -30.18 -4.76 25.13
CA ASN A 149 -30.57 -5.92 25.92
C ASN A 149 -32.05 -6.17 25.61
N ARG A 150 -32.33 -7.22 24.83
CA ARG A 150 -33.66 -7.84 24.83
C ARG A 150 -33.79 -8.55 26.14
N ILE A 151 -34.56 -8.01 27.04
CA ILE A 151 -35.06 -8.74 28.19
C ILE A 151 -36.14 -9.66 27.61
N ASN A 152 -35.87 -10.95 27.54
CA ASN A 152 -36.92 -11.96 27.33
C ASN A 152 -37.68 -12.06 28.62
N ASP A 153 -38.78 -11.31 28.74
CA ASP A 153 -39.77 -11.51 29.78
C ASP A 153 -40.65 -12.68 29.36
N GLN A 154 -40.42 -13.85 29.93
CA GLN A 154 -41.26 -15.03 29.79
C GLN A 154 -42.33 -15.08 30.91
N ASP A 155 -42.70 -13.99 31.54
CA ASP A 155 -43.83 -13.94 32.48
C ASP A 155 -44.92 -12.98 32.00
N SER A 156 -45.86 -13.57 31.29
CA SER A 156 -47.14 -12.97 30.94
C SER A 156 -47.98 -12.80 32.19
N ASN A 157 -48.09 -11.62 32.74
CA ASN A 157 -49.30 -11.06 33.38
C ASN A 157 -49.04 -9.76 34.13
N THR A 158 -48.57 -8.74 33.47
CA THR A 158 -48.73 -7.39 34.04
C THR A 158 -48.71 -6.34 32.96
N THR A 159 -49.76 -5.55 32.90
CA THR A 159 -49.84 -4.30 32.13
C THR A 159 -48.86 -3.30 32.75
N GLY A 160 -47.61 -3.40 32.44
CA GLY A 160 -46.53 -2.59 32.98
C GLY A 160 -45.68 -1.99 31.88
N SER A 161 -45.37 -0.73 31.99
CA SER A 161 -44.40 -0.04 31.15
C SER A 161 -43.05 -0.76 31.12
N ILE A 162 -42.53 -1.05 29.94
CA ILE A 162 -41.17 -1.61 29.76
C ILE A 162 -40.18 -0.51 30.02
N GLU A 163 -39.48 -0.57 31.15
CA GLU A 163 -38.29 0.28 31.38
C GLU A 163 -37.05 -0.34 30.70
N ILE A 164 -36.60 0.29 29.62
CA ILE A 164 -35.38 -0.09 28.95
C ILE A 164 -34.23 0.62 29.64
N PHE A 165 -33.48 -0.07 30.48
CA PHE A 165 -32.22 0.43 31.02
C PHE A 165 -31.12 0.27 29.97
N LEU A 166 -30.77 1.36 29.27
CA LEU A 166 -29.60 1.43 28.42
C LEU A 166 -28.34 1.61 29.28
N ARG A 167 -27.68 0.51 29.62
CA ARG A 167 -26.33 0.59 30.18
C ARG A 167 -25.34 0.88 29.05
N ASP A 168 -24.67 2.03 29.15
CA ASP A 168 -23.54 2.34 28.29
C ASP A 168 -22.39 1.33 28.52
N GLN A 169 -22.26 0.39 27.61
CA GLN A 169 -21.11 -0.50 27.61
C GLN A 169 -19.99 0.15 26.78
N PHE A 170 -18.79 0.15 27.33
CA PHE A 170 -17.62 0.63 26.64
C PHE A 170 -16.69 -0.52 26.36
N THR A 171 -16.31 -0.68 25.10
CA THR A 171 -15.23 -1.58 24.71
C THR A 171 -13.94 -0.78 24.56
N ILE A 172 -12.89 -1.25 25.22
CA ILE A 172 -11.55 -0.70 25.05
C ILE A 172 -10.85 -1.51 23.95
N ARG A 173 -10.36 -0.82 22.92
CA ARG A 173 -9.58 -1.44 21.86
C ARG A 173 -8.23 -0.77 21.71
N LEU A 174 -7.19 -1.57 21.54
CA LEU A 174 -5.89 -1.09 21.08
C LEU A 174 -5.91 -1.04 19.55
N THR A 175 -5.59 0.11 18.99
CA THR A 175 -5.52 0.32 17.54
C THR A 175 -4.14 0.83 17.16
N PRO A 176 -3.56 0.34 16.05
CA PRO A 176 -2.29 0.87 15.56
C PRO A 176 -2.37 2.37 15.32
N VAL A 177 -1.34 3.08 15.70
CA VAL A 177 -1.13 4.47 15.31
C VAL A 177 -0.42 4.45 13.97
N VAL A 178 -0.95 5.19 12.99
CA VAL A 178 -0.33 5.34 11.68
C VAL A 178 0.29 6.72 11.60
N VAL A 179 1.57 6.79 11.34
CA VAL A 179 2.32 8.04 11.21
C VAL A 179 2.93 8.18 9.82
N ILE A 180 3.24 9.40 9.47
CA ILE A 180 3.99 9.73 8.27
C ILE A 180 5.47 9.51 8.57
N ALA A 181 6.03 8.43 8.00
CA ALA A 181 7.42 8.03 8.17
C ALA A 181 8.37 8.88 7.33
N GLN A 182 7.94 9.22 6.11
CA GLN A 182 8.74 10.04 5.20
C GLN A 182 7.86 10.95 4.35
N VAL A 183 8.42 12.10 4.00
CA VAL A 183 7.84 13.04 3.03
C VAL A 183 8.90 13.35 2.00
N ARG A 184 8.64 12.94 0.73
CA ARG A 184 9.56 13.22 -0.37
C ARG A 184 9.69 14.73 -0.57
N PRO A 185 10.92 15.27 -0.69
CA PRO A 185 11.15 16.68 -1.03
C PRO A 185 10.38 17.07 -2.29
N ASP A 186 9.93 18.31 -2.35
CA ASP A 186 9.21 18.92 -3.47
C ASP A 186 7.90 18.23 -3.89
N SER A 187 7.46 17.24 -3.10
CA SER A 187 6.19 16.55 -3.34
C SER A 187 4.98 17.43 -3.00
N PRO A 188 3.78 17.09 -3.54
CA PRO A 188 2.55 17.80 -3.17
C PRO A 188 2.29 17.80 -1.66
N ALA A 189 2.68 16.72 -0.95
CA ALA A 189 2.58 16.65 0.50
C ALA A 189 3.52 17.64 1.19
N ALA A 190 4.80 17.70 0.78
CA ALA A 190 5.78 18.63 1.32
C ALA A 190 5.32 20.08 1.13
N GLN A 191 4.86 20.44 -0.08
CA GLN A 191 4.35 21.76 -0.40
C GLN A 191 3.09 22.13 0.42
N SER A 192 2.29 21.14 0.82
CA SER A 192 1.13 21.38 1.69
C SER A 192 1.50 21.49 3.18
N GLY A 193 2.79 21.36 3.53
CA GLY A 193 3.30 21.45 4.89
C GLY A 193 2.98 20.22 5.75
N ILE A 194 2.92 19.04 5.14
CA ILE A 194 2.93 17.75 5.85
C ILE A 194 4.36 17.48 6.31
N GLN A 195 4.51 16.89 7.49
CA GLN A 195 5.80 16.60 8.12
C GLN A 195 5.89 15.15 8.58
N VAL A 196 7.10 14.66 8.68
CA VAL A 196 7.41 13.37 9.33
C VAL A 196 6.93 13.44 10.78
N GLY A 197 6.36 12.35 11.28
CA GLY A 197 5.77 12.24 12.61
C GLY A 197 4.30 12.69 12.71
N ASP A 198 3.72 13.30 11.65
CA ASP A 198 2.29 13.58 11.62
C ASP A 198 1.48 12.29 11.74
N GLN A 199 0.60 12.18 12.73
CA GLN A 199 -0.29 11.05 12.85
C GLN A 199 -1.43 11.17 11.81
N LEU A 200 -1.58 10.16 10.96
CA LEU A 200 -2.65 10.12 9.97
C LEU A 200 -3.95 9.62 10.59
N LEU A 201 -5.02 10.39 10.47
CA LEU A 201 -6.34 10.06 11.03
C LEU A 201 -7.36 9.70 9.94
N ARG A 202 -7.36 10.42 8.82
CA ARG A 202 -8.27 10.16 7.69
C ARG A 202 -7.62 10.44 6.35
N VAL A 203 -8.02 9.65 5.35
CA VAL A 203 -7.70 9.85 3.93
C VAL A 203 -9.02 9.93 3.16
N ASN A 204 -9.25 11.04 2.44
CA ASN A 204 -10.48 11.28 1.68
C ASN A 204 -11.76 11.01 2.47
N GLY A 205 -11.78 11.40 3.75
CA GLY A 205 -12.90 11.21 4.68
C GLY A 205 -12.95 9.82 5.34
N LYS A 206 -12.25 8.80 4.83
CA LYS A 206 -12.19 7.47 5.46
C LYS A 206 -11.27 7.49 6.68
N ASN A 207 -11.73 6.97 7.79
CA ASN A 207 -10.92 6.79 9.00
C ASN A 207 -9.91 5.66 8.77
N VAL A 208 -8.63 5.91 9.06
CA VAL A 208 -7.55 4.93 8.83
C VAL A 208 -7.37 3.95 10.00
N ARG A 209 -7.91 4.28 11.16
CA ARG A 209 -7.69 3.58 12.44
C ARG A 209 -7.92 2.06 12.40
N PHE A 210 -8.80 1.59 11.53
CA PHE A 210 -9.16 0.17 11.40
C PHE A 210 -8.72 -0.44 10.07
N LEU A 211 -7.91 0.29 9.30
CA LEU A 211 -7.39 -0.16 8.01
C LEU A 211 -5.96 -0.68 8.18
N LYS A 212 -5.60 -1.67 7.39
CA LYS A 212 -4.22 -2.10 7.24
C LYS A 212 -3.43 -1.07 6.42
N LEU A 213 -2.10 -1.02 6.57
CA LEU A 213 -1.25 -0.07 5.83
C LEU A 213 -1.41 -0.17 4.31
N ASP A 214 -1.52 -1.40 3.77
CA ASP A 214 -1.77 -1.62 2.34
C ASP A 214 -3.08 -0.99 1.87
N GLN A 215 -4.14 -1.08 2.68
CA GLN A 215 -5.43 -0.45 2.39
C GLN A 215 -5.33 1.08 2.43
N ILE A 216 -4.58 1.63 3.39
CA ILE A 216 -4.37 3.08 3.50
C ILE A 216 -3.55 3.58 2.31
N ASN A 217 -2.46 2.88 1.96
CA ASN A 217 -1.65 3.18 0.78
C ASN A 217 -2.48 3.14 -0.50
N GLY A 218 -3.39 2.17 -0.64
CA GLY A 218 -4.33 2.10 -1.75
C GLY A 218 -5.26 3.32 -1.87
N LEU A 219 -5.62 3.98 -0.74
CA LEU A 219 -6.42 5.21 -0.78
C LEU A 219 -5.63 6.42 -1.32
N MET A 220 -4.30 6.37 -1.31
CA MET A 220 -3.43 7.43 -1.83
C MET A 220 -2.94 7.17 -3.26
N GLN A 221 -3.12 5.95 -3.77
CA GLN A 221 -2.82 5.57 -5.16
C GLN A 221 -3.99 5.98 -6.07
N ILE A 222 -4.10 7.27 -6.35
CA ILE A 222 -5.21 7.86 -7.11
C ILE A 222 -4.72 8.43 -8.44
N LYS A 223 -5.65 8.66 -9.35
CA LYS A 223 -5.35 9.20 -10.69
C LYS A 223 -4.64 10.58 -10.59
N PRO A 224 -3.64 10.86 -11.46
CA PRO A 224 -3.05 12.20 -11.57
C PRO A 224 -4.12 13.30 -11.71
N GLY A 225 -3.89 14.46 -11.11
CA GLY A 225 -4.82 15.58 -11.07
C GLY A 225 -5.93 15.48 -10.01
N SER A 226 -6.08 14.32 -9.36
CA SER A 226 -7.09 14.13 -8.31
C SER A 226 -6.67 14.82 -7.02
N GLN A 227 -7.67 15.25 -6.24
CA GLN A 227 -7.47 15.87 -4.94
C GLN A 227 -7.34 14.81 -3.84
N LEU A 228 -6.29 14.90 -3.03
CA LEU A 228 -6.09 14.13 -1.82
C LEU A 228 -6.38 15.01 -0.61
N ARG A 229 -7.23 14.52 0.30
CA ARG A 229 -7.60 15.21 1.54
C ARG A 229 -7.17 14.37 2.72
N LEU A 230 -6.36 14.96 3.60
CA LEU A 230 -5.84 14.29 4.78
C LEU A 230 -6.30 15.02 6.04
N LYS A 231 -6.65 14.24 7.06
CA LYS A 231 -6.80 14.73 8.44
C LYS A 231 -5.67 14.12 9.24
N ILE A 232 -4.85 14.98 9.82
CA ILE A 232 -3.67 14.58 10.60
C ILE A 232 -3.73 15.17 12.01
N ARG A 233 -2.91 14.61 12.92
CA ARG A 233 -2.65 15.16 14.24
C ARG A 233 -1.16 15.46 14.36
N ARG A 234 -0.81 16.70 14.76
CA ARG A 234 0.54 17.16 15.05
C ARG A 234 0.52 17.87 16.39
N ASP A 235 1.37 17.48 17.32
CA ASP A 235 1.47 18.09 18.67
C ASP A 235 0.10 18.25 19.36
N GLY A 236 -0.75 17.23 19.24
CA GLY A 236 -2.11 17.22 19.78
C GLY A 236 -3.15 17.98 18.95
N HIS A 237 -2.74 18.81 18.00
CA HIS A 237 -3.65 19.61 17.16
C HIS A 237 -4.11 18.88 15.92
N ILE A 238 -5.39 19.06 15.56
CA ILE A 238 -5.97 18.49 14.35
C ILE A 238 -5.77 19.46 13.18
N LEU A 239 -5.12 18.98 12.12
CA LEU A 239 -4.90 19.73 10.91
C LEU A 239 -5.61 19.06 9.73
N HIS A 240 -6.13 19.88 8.83
CA HIS A 240 -6.72 19.44 7.57
C HIS A 240 -5.81 19.89 6.42
N LYS A 241 -5.33 18.95 5.64
CA LYS A 241 -4.45 19.18 4.50
C LYS A 241 -5.14 18.70 3.23
N SER A 242 -4.97 19.44 2.15
CA SER A 242 -5.57 19.10 0.86
C SER A 242 -4.67 19.60 -0.26
N PHE A 243 -4.36 18.73 -1.20
CA PHE A 243 -3.53 19.03 -2.36
C PHE A 243 -3.91 18.15 -3.55
N ARG A 244 -3.51 18.55 -4.74
CA ARG A 244 -3.65 17.73 -5.95
C ARG A 244 -2.39 16.91 -6.15
N VAL A 245 -2.58 15.63 -6.49
CA VAL A 245 -1.45 14.77 -6.87
C VAL A 245 -1.11 15.03 -8.34
N THR A 246 0.18 15.13 -8.64
CA THR A 246 0.70 15.33 -9.99
C THR A 246 1.38 14.07 -10.48
N SER A 247 1.40 13.86 -11.79
CA SER A 247 2.18 12.76 -12.35
C SER A 247 3.66 12.95 -12.06
N LEU A 248 4.36 11.84 -11.87
CA LEU A 248 5.79 11.80 -11.57
C LEU A 248 6.61 11.31 -12.77
N LEU A 249 5.91 10.89 -13.83
CA LEU A 249 6.47 10.30 -15.04
C LEU A 249 6.00 11.03 -16.30
N GLU A 250 5.83 12.35 -16.21
CA GLU A 250 5.50 13.23 -17.34
C GLU A 250 6.61 14.25 -17.54
#